data_c5524868b7dc41c3af03b238ee25501a
#
_entry.id   c5524868b7dc41c3af03b238ee25501a
#
_cell.length_a   1.000
_cell.length_b   1.000
_cell.length_c   1.000
_cell.angle_alpha   90.00
_cell.angle_beta   90.00
_cell.angle_gamma   90.00
#
_symmetry.space_group_name_H-M   'P 1'
#
loop_
_entity.id
_entity.type
_entity.pdbx_description
1 polymer ?
#
loop_
_entity_poly.entity_id
_entity_poly.type
_entity_poly.pdbx_seq_one_letter_code
_entity_poly.pdbx_strand_id
1 'polypeptide(L)'
;HPWLGDILAIAHQNGLKVNLTTNAVLLPEKHQLLLGETAPRQISLSLHSFDANTMHTRDFRSYLQNAIDFARTFTMTTPGYISFRLWNLDGTAKADQRLRNQFILETLEQAYHLAQPIDAYVGKVHGNAIAPHTYVNFDQLFEWPDEHAPDYGFNGTCHGLRHQLAILADGQVVPCCLDHNGHLALGNIFIESLDTILCKEKSLRIIEDFRSHHIHENLCRRCGYRTRF
;
A
#
# COMPACT_ATOMS: atom_id res chain seq x y z
N HIS A 1 -6.19 2.10 -12.49
CA HIS A 1 -7.24 1.29 -13.12
C HIS A 1 -8.20 2.20 -13.91
N PRO A 2 -8.65 1.85 -15.13
CA PRO A 2 -9.52 2.71 -15.94
C PRO A 2 -10.85 3.03 -15.23
N TRP A 3 -11.37 2.12 -14.45
CA TRP A 3 -12.66 2.24 -13.75
C TRP A 3 -12.50 2.59 -12.27
N LEU A 4 -11.45 3.34 -11.92
CA LEU A 4 -11.23 3.74 -10.53
C LEU A 4 -12.42 4.54 -9.97
N GLY A 5 -12.98 5.46 -10.75
CA GLY A 5 -14.15 6.25 -10.34
C GLY A 5 -15.36 5.37 -10.01
N ASP A 6 -15.66 4.39 -10.85
CA ASP A 6 -16.79 3.47 -10.64
C ASP A 6 -16.57 2.60 -9.40
N ILE A 7 -15.34 2.13 -9.18
CA ILE A 7 -14.98 1.35 -7.98
C ILE A 7 -15.20 2.19 -6.72
N LEU A 8 -14.77 3.45 -6.72
CA LEU A 8 -14.98 4.35 -5.58
C LEU A 8 -16.46 4.62 -5.33
N ALA A 9 -17.25 4.84 -6.40
CA ALA A 9 -18.68 5.07 -6.30
C ALA A 9 -19.41 3.85 -5.73
N ILE A 10 -19.10 2.65 -6.22
CA ILE A 10 -19.69 1.39 -5.73
C ILE A 10 -19.30 1.16 -4.25
N ALA A 11 -18.04 1.39 -3.89
CA ALA A 11 -17.60 1.26 -2.51
C ALA A 11 -18.35 2.24 -1.59
N HIS A 12 -18.49 3.49 -2.00
CA HIS A 12 -19.23 4.50 -1.27
C HIS A 12 -20.71 4.13 -1.09
N GLN A 13 -21.40 3.70 -2.15
CA GLN A 13 -22.80 3.25 -2.13
C GLN A 13 -23.02 2.08 -1.15
N ASN A 14 -22.01 1.23 -0.97
CA ASN A 14 -22.05 0.10 -0.05
C ASN A 14 -21.48 0.41 1.34
N GLY A 15 -21.19 1.67 1.66
CA GLY A 15 -20.67 2.08 2.97
C GLY A 15 -19.23 1.60 3.25
N LEU A 16 -18.48 1.17 2.22
CA LEU A 16 -17.12 0.67 2.36
C LEU A 16 -16.13 1.84 2.46
N LYS A 17 -15.18 1.73 3.39
CA LYS A 17 -14.10 2.71 3.54
C LYS A 17 -12.91 2.32 2.67
N VAL A 18 -12.62 3.13 1.66
CA VAL A 18 -11.51 2.89 0.73
C VAL A 18 -10.21 3.49 1.27
N ASN A 19 -9.15 2.69 1.30
CA ASN A 19 -7.78 3.17 1.44
C ASN A 19 -7.05 2.92 0.12
N LEU A 20 -6.49 3.98 -0.45
CA LEU A 20 -5.77 3.92 -1.72
C LEU A 20 -4.27 4.07 -1.46
N THR A 21 -3.45 3.21 -2.07
CA THR A 21 -1.99 3.38 -2.12
C THR A 21 -1.58 3.62 -3.56
N THR A 22 -0.78 4.64 -3.81
CA THR A 22 -0.33 5.02 -5.15
C THR A 22 1.10 5.55 -5.14
N ASN A 23 1.81 5.38 -6.26
CA ASN A 23 3.09 6.04 -6.50
C ASN A 23 2.96 7.53 -6.85
N ALA A 24 1.75 8.08 -6.82
CA ALA A 24 1.41 9.47 -7.06
C ALA A 24 1.69 10.02 -8.47
N VAL A 25 2.20 9.22 -9.38
CA VAL A 25 2.64 9.68 -10.70
C VAL A 25 1.50 10.18 -11.56
N LEU A 26 0.34 9.52 -11.51
CA LEU A 26 -0.84 9.88 -12.29
C LEU A 26 -1.79 10.86 -11.55
N LEU A 27 -1.39 11.41 -10.41
CA LEU A 27 -2.22 12.35 -9.66
C LEU A 27 -2.69 13.55 -10.48
N PRO A 28 -1.84 14.22 -11.28
CA PRO A 28 -2.29 15.36 -12.07
C PRO A 28 -3.42 15.04 -13.04
N GLU A 29 -3.50 13.79 -13.49
CA GLU A 29 -4.51 13.33 -14.46
C GLU A 29 -5.75 12.75 -13.80
N LYS A 30 -5.62 12.29 -12.54
CA LYS A 30 -6.67 11.53 -11.83
C LYS A 30 -7.19 12.21 -10.57
N HIS A 31 -6.64 13.35 -10.18
CA HIS A 31 -6.98 14.02 -8.93
C HIS A 31 -8.49 14.31 -8.77
N GLN A 32 -9.18 14.66 -9.85
CA GLN A 32 -10.62 14.93 -9.82
C GLN A 32 -11.45 13.71 -9.38
N LEU A 33 -11.01 12.50 -9.72
CA LEU A 33 -11.67 11.26 -9.30
C LEU A 33 -11.50 10.95 -7.80
N LEU A 34 -10.52 11.58 -7.16
CA LEU A 34 -10.16 11.33 -5.77
C LEU A 34 -10.72 12.39 -4.82
N LEU A 35 -11.38 13.42 -5.36
CA LEU A 35 -12.04 14.49 -4.61
C LEU A 35 -13.55 14.30 -4.63
N GLY A 36 -14.26 14.99 -3.76
CA GLY A 36 -15.72 14.96 -3.70
C GLY A 36 -16.29 13.87 -2.79
N GLU A 37 -17.56 13.51 -3.01
CA GLU A 37 -18.34 12.65 -2.11
C GLU A 37 -17.83 11.20 -2.04
N THR A 38 -17.25 10.69 -3.11
CA THR A 38 -16.71 9.33 -3.19
C THR A 38 -15.22 9.25 -2.85
N ALA A 39 -14.67 10.32 -2.26
CA ALA A 39 -13.26 10.39 -1.92
C ALA A 39 -12.85 9.22 -0.99
N PRO A 40 -11.65 8.64 -1.18
CA PRO A 40 -11.14 7.62 -0.29
C PRO A 40 -11.01 8.13 1.16
N ARG A 41 -11.21 7.25 2.14
CA ARG A 41 -10.92 7.55 3.54
C ARG A 41 -9.46 7.93 3.76
N GLN A 42 -8.55 7.27 3.04
CA GLN A 42 -7.12 7.52 3.14
C GLN A 42 -6.44 7.32 1.79
N ILE A 43 -5.50 8.22 1.47
CA ILE A 43 -4.59 8.03 0.34
C ILE A 43 -3.16 8.01 0.86
N SER A 44 -2.46 6.92 0.55
CA SER A 44 -1.03 6.75 0.83
C SER A 44 -0.22 7.02 -0.43
N LEU A 45 0.62 8.06 -0.39
CA LEU A 45 1.47 8.50 -1.49
C LEU A 45 2.88 7.94 -1.29
N SER A 46 3.27 6.93 -2.06
CA SER A 46 4.57 6.25 -1.93
C SER A 46 5.67 7.03 -2.64
N LEU A 47 6.18 8.10 -2.00
CA LEU A 47 7.16 9.01 -2.59
C LEU A 47 8.52 8.34 -2.88
N HIS A 48 8.88 7.32 -2.09
CA HIS A 48 10.10 6.54 -2.29
C HIS A 48 10.11 5.71 -3.58
N SER A 49 8.96 5.51 -4.22
CA SER A 49 8.84 4.68 -5.42
C SER A 49 9.01 5.45 -6.73
N PHE A 50 9.39 6.71 -6.71
CA PHE A 50 9.55 7.54 -7.91
C PHE A 50 10.50 6.90 -8.92
N ASP A 51 11.66 6.41 -8.48
CA ASP A 51 12.69 5.84 -9.35
C ASP A 51 12.30 4.50 -9.97
N ALA A 52 11.37 3.78 -9.38
CA ALA A 52 10.86 2.53 -9.93
C ALA A 52 9.96 2.74 -11.16
N ASN A 53 9.57 3.99 -11.44
CA ASN A 53 8.69 4.33 -12.55
C ASN A 53 9.50 4.87 -13.74
N THR A 54 10.08 3.98 -14.54
CA THR A 54 10.90 4.32 -15.72
C THR A 54 10.12 4.98 -16.87
N MET A 55 8.80 5.01 -16.80
CA MET A 55 7.94 5.54 -17.88
C MET A 55 7.64 7.05 -17.77
N HIS A 56 8.27 7.77 -16.83
CA HIS A 56 7.94 9.18 -16.61
C HIS A 56 9.05 10.13 -17.05
N THR A 57 8.61 11.11 -17.85
CA THR A 57 9.40 12.26 -18.31
C THR A 57 9.37 13.43 -17.32
N ARG A 58 8.65 13.31 -16.21
CA ARG A 58 8.49 14.41 -15.24
C ARG A 58 9.71 14.51 -14.34
N ASP A 59 10.13 15.75 -14.10
CA ASP A 59 11.17 15.98 -13.13
C ASP A 59 10.65 15.74 -11.71
N PHE A 60 11.56 15.34 -10.81
CA PHE A 60 11.22 14.96 -9.45
C PHE A 60 10.62 16.12 -8.63
N ARG A 61 11.06 17.35 -8.86
CA ARG A 61 10.55 18.53 -8.12
C ARG A 61 9.09 18.77 -8.45
N SER A 62 8.74 18.76 -9.74
CA SER A 62 7.36 18.89 -10.21
C SER A 62 6.48 17.75 -9.71
N TYR A 63 6.99 16.52 -9.68
CA TYR A 63 6.29 15.38 -9.12
C TYR A 63 5.97 15.58 -7.63
N LEU A 64 6.96 15.97 -6.83
CA LEU A 64 6.78 16.19 -5.39
C LEU A 64 5.83 17.35 -5.11
N GLN A 65 5.94 18.45 -5.86
CA GLN A 65 5.04 19.59 -5.72
C GLN A 65 3.58 19.19 -6.03
N ASN A 66 3.35 18.45 -7.11
CA ASN A 66 2.02 17.95 -7.44
C ASN A 66 1.44 17.06 -6.32
N ALA A 67 2.25 16.21 -5.70
CA ALA A 67 1.82 15.37 -4.60
C ALA A 67 1.43 16.21 -3.35
N ILE A 68 2.19 17.27 -3.05
CA ILE A 68 1.92 18.18 -1.93
C ILE A 68 0.65 19.00 -2.20
N ASP A 69 0.51 19.58 -3.39
CA ASP A 69 -0.65 20.40 -3.75
C ASP A 69 -1.93 19.56 -3.74
N PHE A 70 -1.86 18.34 -4.27
CA PHE A 70 -2.96 17.39 -4.16
C PHE A 70 -3.31 17.09 -2.70
N ALA A 71 -2.30 16.78 -1.86
CA ALA A 71 -2.52 16.44 -0.46
C ALA A 71 -3.23 17.57 0.30
N ARG A 72 -2.83 18.83 0.08
CA ARG A 72 -3.48 20.01 0.65
C ARG A 72 -4.93 20.13 0.18
N THR A 73 -5.15 20.04 -1.14
CA THR A 73 -6.51 20.12 -1.70
C THR A 73 -7.39 19.03 -1.11
N PHE A 74 -6.90 17.78 -1.08
CA PHE A 74 -7.62 16.63 -0.57
C PHE A 74 -8.06 16.83 0.90
N THR A 75 -7.14 17.22 1.78
CA THR A 75 -7.43 17.38 3.21
C THR A 75 -8.25 18.63 3.53
N MET A 76 -8.27 19.62 2.64
CA MET A 76 -9.14 20.81 2.76
C MET A 76 -10.56 20.56 2.27
N THR A 77 -10.74 19.67 1.30
CA THR A 77 -12.03 19.47 0.62
C THR A 77 -12.73 18.17 0.98
N THR A 78 -12.05 17.27 1.69
CA THR A 78 -12.58 15.96 2.11
C THR A 78 -12.27 15.68 3.59
N PRO A 79 -13.01 14.80 4.26
CA PRO A 79 -12.67 14.35 5.61
C PRO A 79 -11.58 13.28 5.64
N GLY A 80 -10.97 12.98 4.51
CA GLY A 80 -9.99 11.91 4.35
C GLY A 80 -8.60 12.27 4.89
N TYR A 81 -7.71 11.28 4.87
CA TYR A 81 -6.33 11.38 5.36
C TYR A 81 -5.33 11.17 4.24
N ILE A 82 -4.23 11.92 4.30
CA ILE A 82 -3.04 11.71 3.45
C ILE A 82 -1.91 11.13 4.30
N SER A 83 -1.23 10.12 3.75
CA SER A 83 0.01 9.58 4.30
C SER A 83 1.09 9.61 3.22
N PHE A 84 2.07 10.50 3.38
CA PHE A 84 3.31 10.44 2.60
C PHE A 84 4.17 9.29 3.12
N ARG A 85 4.57 8.37 2.26
CA ARG A 85 5.30 7.16 2.65
C ARG A 85 6.74 7.21 2.14
N LEU A 86 7.69 7.02 3.05
CA LEU A 86 9.10 6.80 2.79
C LEU A 86 9.51 5.45 3.40
N TRP A 87 9.35 4.39 2.65
CA TRP A 87 9.59 3.00 3.07
C TRP A 87 10.92 2.46 2.52
N ASN A 88 11.96 3.24 2.61
CA ASN A 88 13.31 2.93 2.15
C ASN A 88 14.38 3.48 3.13
N LEU A 89 14.09 3.48 4.44
CA LEU A 89 14.98 4.01 5.48
C LEU A 89 15.73 2.92 6.24
N ASP A 90 15.89 1.74 5.66
CA ASP A 90 16.53 0.58 6.28
C ASP A 90 18.07 0.60 6.28
N GLY A 91 18.68 1.70 5.89
CA GLY A 91 20.13 1.85 5.78
C GLY A 91 20.74 1.23 4.52
N THR A 92 19.98 0.46 3.74
CA THR A 92 20.44 -0.12 2.46
C THR A 92 20.28 0.86 1.29
N ALA A 93 19.57 1.97 1.51
CA ALA A 93 19.33 2.99 0.50
C ALA A 93 20.63 3.52 -0.09
N LYS A 94 20.71 3.60 -1.40
CA LYS A 94 21.83 4.19 -2.14
C LYS A 94 21.99 5.68 -1.80
N ALA A 95 23.18 6.24 -2.05
CA ALA A 95 23.47 7.62 -1.70
C ALA A 95 22.52 8.64 -2.32
N ASP A 96 22.13 8.43 -3.59
CA ASP A 96 21.15 9.24 -4.31
C ASP A 96 19.74 9.13 -3.73
N GLN A 97 19.33 7.96 -3.26
CA GLN A 97 18.05 7.76 -2.57
C GLN A 97 18.02 8.48 -1.21
N ARG A 98 19.13 8.47 -0.45
CA ARG A 98 19.24 9.22 0.82
C ARG A 98 19.12 10.71 0.59
N LEU A 99 19.82 11.25 -0.39
CA LEU A 99 19.72 12.68 -0.76
C LEU A 99 18.29 13.04 -1.19
N ARG A 100 17.62 12.15 -1.90
CA ARG A 100 16.24 12.35 -2.31
C ARG A 100 15.27 12.31 -1.13
N ASN A 101 15.43 11.38 -0.21
CA ASN A 101 14.63 11.32 1.01
C ASN A 101 14.80 12.60 1.83
N GLN A 102 16.03 13.06 1.99
CA GLN A 102 16.30 14.34 2.68
C GLN A 102 15.59 15.50 1.97
N PHE A 103 15.70 15.60 0.65
CA PHE A 103 15.02 16.64 -0.12
C PHE A 103 13.49 16.57 0.02
N ILE A 104 12.88 15.36 0.06
CA ILE A 104 11.45 15.19 0.33
C ILE A 104 11.09 15.75 1.69
N LEU A 105 11.84 15.39 2.75
CA LEU A 105 11.56 15.83 4.12
C LEU A 105 11.66 17.35 4.23
N GLU A 106 12.76 17.95 3.78
CA GLU A 106 12.96 19.40 3.76
C GLU A 106 11.84 20.14 3.00
N THR A 107 11.40 19.58 1.86
CA THR A 107 10.31 20.15 1.07
C THR A 107 8.97 20.07 1.79
N LEU A 108 8.68 18.95 2.47
CA LEU A 108 7.48 18.81 3.30
C LEU A 108 7.51 19.77 4.50
N GLU A 109 8.64 19.88 5.20
CA GLU A 109 8.83 20.81 6.32
C GLU A 109 8.54 22.25 5.92
N GLN A 110 9.10 22.68 4.80
CA GLN A 110 8.86 24.02 4.24
C GLN A 110 7.41 24.20 3.81
N ALA A 111 6.87 23.23 3.08
CA ALA A 111 5.50 23.27 2.57
C ALA A 111 4.46 23.36 3.69
N TYR A 112 4.66 22.66 4.79
CA TYR A 112 3.73 22.65 5.93
C TYR A 112 4.14 23.57 7.08
N HIS A 113 5.18 24.41 6.88
CA HIS A 113 5.68 25.40 7.84
C HIS A 113 5.98 24.80 9.22
N LEU A 114 6.66 23.65 9.24
CA LEU A 114 6.94 22.95 10.48
C LEU A 114 8.01 23.70 11.30
N ALA A 115 7.76 23.87 12.60
CA ALA A 115 8.70 24.52 13.51
C ALA A 115 9.90 23.63 13.87
N GLN A 116 9.79 22.33 13.71
CA GLN A 116 10.83 21.34 13.97
C GLN A 116 10.96 20.39 12.78
N PRO A 117 12.18 19.90 12.50
CA PRO A 117 12.37 18.88 11.47
C PRO A 117 11.52 17.63 11.72
N ILE A 118 11.14 16.96 10.64
CA ILE A 118 10.43 15.69 10.72
C ILE A 118 11.39 14.62 11.27
N ASP A 119 11.04 14.03 12.40
CA ASP A 119 11.78 12.91 12.98
C ASP A 119 11.57 11.64 12.14
N ALA A 120 12.54 11.34 11.29
CA ALA A 120 12.53 10.20 10.38
C ALA A 120 12.80 8.87 11.11
N TYR A 121 12.02 8.57 12.12
CA TYR A 121 12.15 7.35 12.90
C TYR A 121 11.25 6.23 12.35
N VAL A 122 11.87 5.12 11.98
CA VAL A 122 11.18 3.88 11.58
C VAL A 122 10.60 3.21 12.83
N GLY A 123 9.32 2.80 12.76
CA GLY A 123 8.65 2.09 13.85
C GLY A 123 7.61 2.89 14.64
N LYS A 124 7.39 4.17 14.32
CA LYS A 124 6.21 4.90 14.83
C LYS A 124 4.95 4.35 14.17
N VAL A 125 4.12 3.68 14.94
CA VAL A 125 2.89 3.00 14.46
C VAL A 125 1.95 3.93 13.69
N HIS A 126 1.90 5.20 14.06
CA HIS A 126 0.98 6.18 13.46
C HIS A 126 1.66 7.22 12.57
N GLY A 127 2.98 7.07 12.32
CA GLY A 127 3.75 8.07 11.59
C GLY A 127 3.88 9.41 12.32
N ASN A 128 4.37 10.43 11.62
CA ASN A 128 4.46 11.81 12.13
C ASN A 128 3.33 12.64 11.54
N ALA A 129 2.48 13.20 12.38
CA ALA A 129 1.50 14.22 11.94
C ALA A 129 2.25 15.50 11.59
N ILE A 130 2.06 16.01 10.37
CA ILE A 130 2.66 17.26 9.89
C ILE A 130 1.64 18.38 9.66
N ALA A 131 0.36 18.01 9.55
CA ALA A 131 -0.78 18.93 9.52
C ALA A 131 -2.06 18.14 9.89
N PRO A 132 -3.21 18.80 10.10
CA PRO A 132 -4.48 18.11 10.23
C PRO A 132 -4.70 17.13 9.07
N HIS A 133 -5.03 15.88 9.39
CA HIS A 133 -5.26 14.79 8.44
C HIS A 133 -4.07 14.45 7.51
N THR A 134 -2.87 14.94 7.81
CA THR A 134 -1.67 14.74 6.96
C THR A 134 -0.52 14.16 7.79
N TYR A 135 0.02 13.06 7.32
CA TYR A 135 1.04 12.28 8.02
C TYR A 135 2.22 11.95 7.12
N VAL A 136 3.41 11.79 7.71
CA VAL A 136 4.57 11.15 7.07
C VAL A 136 4.80 9.82 7.77
N ASN A 137 4.86 8.74 7.01
CA ASN A 137 5.05 7.39 7.50
C ASN A 137 6.35 6.79 6.98
N PHE A 138 7.13 6.22 7.89
CA PHE A 138 8.42 5.60 7.61
C PHE A 138 8.37 4.10 7.85
N ASP A 139 9.02 3.33 6.98
CA ASP A 139 9.21 1.90 7.17
C ASP A 139 10.47 1.44 6.41
N GLN A 140 10.83 0.20 6.63
CA GLN A 140 11.87 -0.49 5.89
C GLN A 140 11.38 -0.90 4.51
N LEU A 141 12.32 -1.09 3.59
CA LEU A 141 12.00 -1.66 2.29
C LEU A 141 11.37 -3.03 2.49
N PHE A 142 10.24 -3.23 1.84
CA PHE A 142 9.53 -4.48 1.89
C PHE A 142 9.99 -5.38 0.74
N GLU A 143 10.43 -6.59 1.09
CA GLU A 143 10.71 -7.63 0.12
C GLU A 143 9.45 -8.44 -0.18
N TRP A 144 9.07 -8.46 -1.47
CA TRP A 144 7.94 -9.27 -1.90
C TRP A 144 8.26 -10.76 -1.73
N PRO A 145 7.30 -11.57 -1.26
CA PRO A 145 7.49 -13.01 -1.20
C PRO A 145 7.86 -13.56 -2.57
N ASP A 146 8.90 -14.38 -2.61
CA ASP A 146 9.40 -15.02 -3.80
C ASP A 146 9.66 -16.50 -3.52
N GLU A 147 9.43 -17.38 -4.51
CA GLU A 147 9.63 -18.82 -4.37
C GLU A 147 11.10 -19.21 -4.15
N HIS A 148 12.02 -18.31 -4.46
CA HIS A 148 13.46 -18.49 -4.26
C HIS A 148 13.99 -17.80 -3.00
N ALA A 149 13.15 -17.02 -2.30
CA ALA A 149 13.52 -16.38 -1.03
C ALA A 149 13.81 -17.41 0.07
N PRO A 150 14.52 -17.02 1.14
CA PRO A 150 14.79 -17.91 2.27
C PRO A 150 13.52 -18.53 2.84
N ASP A 151 13.58 -19.80 3.22
CA ASP A 151 12.46 -20.51 3.84
C ASP A 151 12.50 -20.29 5.36
N TYR A 152 11.45 -19.68 5.89
CA TYR A 152 11.28 -19.41 7.33
C TYR A 152 10.62 -20.58 8.07
N GLY A 153 10.48 -21.74 7.43
CA GLY A 153 9.92 -22.96 8.02
C GLY A 153 8.40 -23.02 8.08
N PHE A 154 7.89 -24.05 8.71
CA PHE A 154 6.45 -24.34 8.77
C PHE A 154 5.71 -23.63 9.92
N ASN A 155 6.41 -23.26 10.99
CA ASN A 155 5.77 -22.69 12.17
C ASN A 155 5.44 -21.22 11.99
N GLY A 156 4.23 -20.82 12.30
CA GLY A 156 3.77 -19.44 12.26
C GLY A 156 2.32 -19.29 11.82
N THR A 157 1.85 -18.06 11.79
CA THR A 157 0.49 -17.70 11.40
C THR A 157 0.50 -16.54 10.42
N CYS A 158 -0.66 -16.21 9.87
CA CYS A 158 -0.84 -15.04 9.00
C CYS A 158 -2.29 -14.57 9.02
N HIS A 159 -2.52 -13.34 8.62
CA HIS A 159 -3.86 -12.75 8.46
C HIS A 159 -4.54 -13.12 7.13
N GLY A 160 -3.82 -13.72 6.18
CA GLY A 160 -4.38 -14.15 4.89
C GLY A 160 -5.61 -15.05 5.05
N LEU A 161 -6.66 -14.78 4.28
CA LEU A 161 -7.98 -15.44 4.32
C LEU A 161 -8.71 -15.40 5.67
N ARG A 162 -8.07 -14.93 6.75
CA ARG A 162 -8.69 -14.79 8.07
C ARG A 162 -9.22 -13.38 8.32
N HIS A 163 -8.47 -12.38 7.93
CA HIS A 163 -8.77 -10.96 8.13
C HIS A 163 -8.61 -10.14 6.85
N GLN A 164 -8.04 -10.72 5.81
CA GLN A 164 -7.83 -10.09 4.52
C GLN A 164 -7.79 -11.13 3.41
N LEU A 165 -8.10 -10.69 2.21
CA LEU A 165 -7.81 -11.36 0.95
C LEU A 165 -7.44 -10.28 -0.09
N ALA A 166 -6.96 -10.69 -1.26
CA ALA A 166 -6.78 -9.75 -2.35
C ALA A 166 -7.43 -10.30 -3.64
N ILE A 167 -7.83 -9.36 -4.49
CA ILE A 167 -8.34 -9.63 -5.82
C ILE A 167 -7.43 -8.88 -6.78
N LEU A 168 -6.78 -9.61 -7.67
CA LEU A 168 -5.88 -9.05 -8.67
C LEU A 168 -6.68 -8.39 -9.80
N ALA A 169 -6.00 -7.61 -10.64
CA ALA A 169 -6.64 -6.85 -11.71
C ALA A 169 -7.38 -7.71 -12.76
N ASP A 170 -6.99 -8.97 -12.91
CA ASP A 170 -7.61 -9.98 -13.78
C ASP A 170 -8.72 -10.79 -13.10
N GLY A 171 -9.09 -10.42 -11.87
CA GLY A 171 -10.13 -11.08 -11.08
C GLY A 171 -9.66 -12.29 -10.27
N GLN A 172 -8.40 -12.67 -10.31
CA GLN A 172 -7.88 -13.75 -9.47
C GLN A 172 -7.98 -13.39 -7.99
N VAL A 173 -8.51 -14.31 -7.20
CA VAL A 173 -8.57 -14.20 -5.73
C VAL A 173 -7.35 -14.89 -5.12
N VAL A 174 -6.63 -14.19 -4.28
CA VAL A 174 -5.42 -14.68 -3.60
C VAL A 174 -5.50 -14.44 -2.08
N PRO A 175 -4.74 -15.18 -1.26
CA PRO A 175 -4.83 -15.08 0.20
C PRO A 175 -4.52 -13.70 0.78
N CYS A 176 -3.65 -12.93 0.13
CA CYS A 176 -3.27 -11.58 0.56
C CYS A 176 -2.68 -10.78 -0.60
N CYS A 177 -2.55 -9.46 -0.42
CA CYS A 177 -2.00 -8.55 -1.44
C CYS A 177 -0.51 -8.77 -1.75
N LEU A 178 0.21 -9.58 -0.97
CA LEU A 178 1.62 -9.88 -1.21
C LEU A 178 1.82 -10.96 -2.28
N ASP A 179 0.79 -11.74 -2.57
CA ASP A 179 0.78 -12.67 -3.70
C ASP A 179 0.35 -11.92 -4.98
N HIS A 180 1.14 -10.95 -5.38
CA HIS A 180 0.82 -10.06 -6.51
C HIS A 180 0.87 -10.76 -7.89
N ASN A 181 1.53 -11.92 -7.97
CA ASN A 181 1.64 -12.73 -9.18
C ASN A 181 0.59 -13.86 -9.26
N GLY A 182 -0.23 -14.05 -8.22
CA GLY A 182 -1.27 -15.09 -8.22
C GLY A 182 -0.76 -16.53 -8.05
N HIS A 183 0.42 -16.73 -7.46
CA HIS A 183 0.98 -18.07 -7.22
C HIS A 183 0.04 -18.96 -6.39
N LEU A 184 -0.71 -18.35 -5.48
CA LEU A 184 -1.69 -19.03 -4.62
C LEU A 184 -3.13 -18.76 -5.07
N ALA A 185 -3.37 -18.51 -6.37
CA ALA A 185 -4.72 -18.29 -6.86
C ALA A 185 -5.71 -19.35 -6.38
N LEU A 186 -6.85 -18.90 -5.84
CA LEU A 186 -7.90 -19.71 -5.24
C LEU A 186 -9.08 -19.89 -6.20
N GLY A 187 -9.26 -18.92 -7.08
CA GLY A 187 -10.31 -18.86 -8.09
C GLY A 187 -10.37 -17.49 -8.75
N ASN A 188 -11.41 -17.23 -9.53
CA ASN A 188 -11.58 -15.96 -10.23
C ASN A 188 -13.02 -15.44 -10.09
N ILE A 189 -13.19 -14.21 -9.59
CA ILE A 189 -14.51 -13.61 -9.34
C ILE A 189 -15.32 -13.35 -10.61
N PHE A 190 -14.70 -13.35 -11.79
CA PHE A 190 -15.42 -13.26 -13.06
C PHE A 190 -16.02 -14.58 -13.52
N ILE A 191 -15.66 -15.71 -12.86
CA ILE A 191 -16.09 -17.06 -13.22
C ILE A 191 -17.03 -17.64 -12.15
N GLU A 192 -16.77 -17.35 -10.88
CA GLU A 192 -17.48 -17.94 -9.74
C GLU A 192 -17.60 -16.94 -8.58
N SER A 193 -18.56 -17.15 -7.68
CA SER A 193 -18.76 -16.27 -6.54
C SER A 193 -17.61 -16.33 -5.54
N LEU A 194 -17.38 -15.25 -4.81
CA LEU A 194 -16.38 -15.19 -3.75
C LEU A 194 -16.64 -16.26 -2.67
N ASP A 195 -17.89 -16.48 -2.30
CA ASP A 195 -18.28 -17.52 -1.34
C ASP A 195 -17.88 -18.91 -1.83
N THR A 196 -18.12 -19.21 -3.11
CA THR A 196 -17.68 -20.47 -3.72
C THR A 196 -16.17 -20.64 -3.63
N ILE A 197 -15.41 -19.57 -3.94
CA ILE A 197 -13.95 -19.60 -3.89
C ILE A 197 -13.45 -19.86 -2.45
N LEU A 198 -14.04 -19.19 -1.47
CA LEU A 198 -13.64 -19.31 -0.07
C LEU A 198 -13.99 -20.67 0.55
N CYS A 199 -15.03 -21.36 0.01
CA CYS A 199 -15.42 -22.70 0.44
C CYS A 199 -14.61 -23.84 -0.22
N LYS A 200 -13.71 -23.55 -1.16
CA LYS A 200 -12.87 -24.58 -1.79
C LYS A 200 -11.90 -25.20 -0.78
N GLU A 201 -11.54 -26.44 -1.02
CA GLU A 201 -10.60 -27.21 -0.19
C GLU A 201 -9.28 -26.47 0.04
N LYS A 202 -8.68 -25.87 -1.02
CA LYS A 202 -7.44 -25.08 -0.93
C LYS A 202 -7.61 -23.89 0.01
N SER A 203 -8.70 -23.16 -0.10
CA SER A 203 -8.97 -21.98 0.76
C SER A 203 -9.13 -22.40 2.22
N LEU A 204 -9.93 -23.41 2.48
CA LEU A 204 -10.19 -23.95 3.83
C LEU A 204 -8.92 -24.50 4.47
N ARG A 205 -8.08 -25.19 3.69
CA ARG A 205 -6.79 -25.70 4.15
C ARG A 205 -5.86 -24.55 4.58
N ILE A 206 -5.71 -23.50 3.77
CA ILE A 206 -4.87 -22.34 4.12
C ILE A 206 -5.38 -21.66 5.38
N ILE A 207 -6.70 -21.52 5.56
CA ILE A 207 -7.31 -20.96 6.76
C ILE A 207 -6.94 -21.79 7.99
N GLU A 208 -7.08 -23.12 7.89
CA GLU A 208 -6.79 -24.03 8.99
C GLU A 208 -5.28 -24.07 9.32
N ASP A 209 -4.44 -24.07 8.29
CA ASP A 209 -2.98 -23.96 8.43
C ASP A 209 -2.60 -22.74 9.28
N PHE A 210 -3.15 -21.57 8.96
CA PHE A 210 -2.87 -20.35 9.72
C PHE A 210 -3.47 -20.35 11.13
N ARG A 211 -4.59 -21.08 11.36
CA ARG A 211 -5.19 -21.24 12.68
C ARG A 211 -4.38 -22.17 13.58
N SER A 212 -3.86 -23.24 13.00
CA SER A 212 -3.05 -24.24 13.70
C SER A 212 -1.59 -23.83 13.83
N HIS A 213 -1.21 -22.61 13.41
CA HIS A 213 0.17 -22.13 13.39
C HIS A 213 1.12 -23.01 12.56
N HIS A 214 0.60 -23.61 11.49
CA HIS A 214 1.37 -24.47 10.59
C HIS A 214 1.16 -24.02 9.14
N ILE A 215 2.22 -23.69 8.43
CA ILE A 215 2.18 -23.09 7.09
C ILE A 215 2.73 -24.08 6.07
N HIS A 216 1.88 -24.57 5.18
CA HIS A 216 2.29 -25.50 4.13
C HIS A 216 2.63 -24.81 2.81
N GLU A 217 1.94 -23.73 2.45
CA GLU A 217 2.14 -23.07 1.15
C GLU A 217 3.56 -22.51 1.01
N ASN A 218 4.24 -22.90 -0.08
CA ASN A 218 5.66 -22.57 -0.30
C ASN A 218 5.91 -21.05 -0.28
N LEU A 219 5.08 -20.27 -0.98
CA LEU A 219 5.20 -18.81 -0.99
C LEU A 219 5.05 -18.21 0.42
N CYS A 220 4.11 -18.73 1.21
CA CYS A 220 3.87 -18.27 2.58
C CYS A 220 5.03 -18.65 3.51
N ARG A 221 5.65 -19.80 3.32
CA ARG A 221 6.86 -20.21 4.08
C ARG A 221 8.04 -19.27 3.82
N ARG A 222 8.11 -18.68 2.63
CA ARG A 222 9.18 -17.76 2.19
C ARG A 222 8.82 -16.28 2.33
N CYS A 223 7.68 -15.99 2.95
CA CYS A 223 7.22 -14.62 3.17
C CYS A 223 7.82 -14.05 4.46
N GLY A 224 8.76 -13.12 4.37
CA GLY A 224 9.33 -12.41 5.51
C GLY A 224 8.31 -11.58 6.30
N TYR A 225 7.19 -11.18 5.67
CA TYR A 225 6.16 -10.39 6.35
C TYR A 225 5.46 -11.16 7.48
N ARG A 226 5.28 -12.47 7.34
CA ARG A 226 4.65 -13.30 8.37
C ARG A 226 5.44 -13.39 9.68
N THR A 227 6.75 -13.12 9.64
CA THR A 227 7.59 -13.12 10.86
C THR A 227 7.29 -11.95 11.80
N ARG A 228 6.38 -11.05 11.39
CA ARG A 228 5.91 -9.90 12.20
C ARG A 228 4.70 -10.23 13.09
N PHE A 229 4.17 -11.47 13.03
CA PHE A 229 2.99 -11.92 13.77
C PHE A 229 3.32 -12.94 14.84
#